data_4091b9f992475c610c0e33062ac2b22e
#
_entry.id   4091b9f992475c610c0e33062ac2b22e
#
_cell.length_a   1.000
_cell.length_b   1.000
_cell.length_c   1.000
_cell.angle_alpha   90.00
_cell.angle_beta   90.00
_cell.angle_gamma   90.00
#
_symmetry.space_group_name_H-M   'P 1'
#
loop_
_entity.id
_entity.type
_entity.pdbx_description
1 polymer ?
#
loop_
_entity_poly.entity_id
_entity_poly.type
_entity_poly.pdbx_seq_one_letter_code
_entity_poly.pdbx_strand_id
1 'polypeptide(L)'
;MLNYIFIILFFGIFLTSISQDKKYLRFYSLTTSLLTLIISVELLTSFKSNVDAFQHIVVYKIDNSFLNFVISFGLDGISIYFFYLTALLVFLCILFISNEKNFKDYAINLLFIELFLFIIFSVLDLMLFYIFFEAILVPMFLLIGIWGSRERKIRAVYLFFFYTLCSSLLFLISILYIYNKTGSLSLEYLMTVEFTFTEQLFLWSGFFLS
;
A
#
# COMPACT_ATOMS: atom_id res chain seq x y z
N MET A 1 -11.56 2.03 -12.94
CA MET A 1 -10.68 0.84 -12.87
C MET A 1 -10.08 0.68 -11.47
N LEU A 2 -9.42 1.68 -10.89
CA LEU A 2 -8.86 1.62 -9.53
C LEU A 2 -9.85 1.10 -8.48
N ASN A 3 -11.10 1.58 -8.48
CA ASN A 3 -12.14 1.12 -7.54
C ASN A 3 -12.41 -0.38 -7.63
N TYR A 4 -12.39 -0.95 -8.83
CA TYR A 4 -12.65 -2.38 -9.01
C TYR A 4 -11.55 -3.23 -8.37
N ILE A 5 -10.30 -2.80 -8.40
CA ILE A 5 -9.18 -3.50 -7.77
C ILE A 5 -9.39 -3.57 -6.26
N PHE A 6 -9.72 -2.46 -5.62
CA PHE A 6 -9.98 -2.44 -4.18
C PHE A 6 -11.16 -3.33 -3.79
N ILE A 7 -12.26 -3.28 -4.56
CA ILE A 7 -13.45 -4.11 -4.31
C ILE A 7 -13.10 -5.59 -4.47
N ILE A 8 -12.37 -5.96 -5.52
CA ILE A 8 -11.96 -7.35 -5.78
C ILE A 8 -11.07 -7.87 -4.66
N LEU A 9 -10.10 -7.07 -4.19
CA LEU A 9 -9.23 -7.47 -3.09
C LEU A 9 -9.99 -7.62 -1.77
N PHE A 10 -10.85 -6.67 -1.40
CA PHE A 10 -11.67 -6.79 -0.20
C PHE A 10 -12.56 -8.03 -0.25
N PHE A 11 -13.23 -8.27 -1.38
CA PHE A 11 -14.07 -9.44 -1.57
C PHE A 11 -13.25 -10.73 -1.57
N GLY A 12 -12.08 -10.73 -2.19
CA GLY A 12 -11.15 -11.84 -2.20
C GLY A 12 -10.63 -12.20 -0.80
N ILE A 13 -10.21 -11.22 -0.01
CA ILE A 13 -9.79 -11.42 1.38
C ILE A 13 -10.95 -11.99 2.20
N PHE A 14 -12.16 -11.48 2.02
CA PHE A 14 -13.35 -11.96 2.71
C PHE A 14 -13.66 -13.41 2.36
N LEU A 15 -13.68 -13.79 1.08
CA LEU A 15 -13.91 -15.16 0.62
C LEU A 15 -12.84 -16.13 1.13
N THR A 16 -11.56 -15.73 1.09
CA THR A 16 -10.47 -16.56 1.62
C THR A 16 -10.56 -16.72 3.13
N SER A 17 -11.02 -15.72 3.86
CA SER A 17 -11.18 -15.80 5.32
C SER A 17 -12.29 -16.74 5.76
N ILE A 18 -13.40 -16.83 5.01
CA ILE A 18 -14.53 -17.72 5.31
C ILE A 18 -14.25 -19.17 4.91
N SER A 19 -13.48 -19.39 3.84
CA SER A 19 -13.22 -20.73 3.33
C SER A 19 -12.37 -21.54 4.32
N GLN A 20 -12.77 -22.80 4.57
CA GLN A 20 -12.03 -23.74 5.41
C GLN A 20 -11.31 -24.81 4.60
N ASP A 21 -11.87 -25.18 3.45
CA ASP A 21 -11.32 -26.21 2.57
C ASP A 21 -10.12 -25.69 1.79
N LYS A 22 -8.99 -26.38 1.85
CA LYS A 22 -7.73 -26.02 1.15
C LYS A 22 -7.91 -25.81 -0.36
N LYS A 23 -8.80 -26.57 -1.00
CA LYS A 23 -9.06 -26.46 -2.44
C LYS A 23 -9.74 -25.15 -2.81
N TYR A 24 -10.80 -24.77 -2.10
CA TYR A 24 -11.52 -23.51 -2.33
C TYR A 24 -10.67 -22.29 -1.95
N LEU A 25 -9.92 -22.41 -0.87
CA LEU A 25 -9.02 -21.35 -0.40
C LEU A 25 -7.96 -21.01 -1.44
N ARG A 26 -7.31 -22.04 -2.01
CA ARG A 26 -6.33 -21.84 -3.09
C ARG A 26 -6.99 -21.27 -4.35
N PHE A 27 -8.18 -21.75 -4.68
CA PHE A 27 -8.92 -21.25 -5.83
C PHE A 27 -9.27 -19.77 -5.67
N TYR A 28 -9.82 -19.35 -4.53
CA TYR A 28 -10.18 -17.94 -4.29
C TYR A 28 -8.94 -17.02 -4.24
N SER A 29 -7.89 -17.42 -3.56
CA SER A 29 -6.67 -16.60 -3.50
C SER A 29 -6.00 -16.45 -4.88
N LEU A 30 -5.94 -17.51 -5.69
CA LEU A 30 -5.41 -17.44 -7.05
C LEU A 30 -6.30 -16.64 -7.99
N THR A 31 -7.62 -16.80 -7.91
CA THR A 31 -8.53 -16.01 -8.77
C THR A 31 -8.49 -14.54 -8.44
N THR A 32 -8.42 -14.16 -7.17
CA THR A 32 -8.30 -12.74 -6.78
C THR A 32 -7.00 -12.13 -7.27
N SER A 33 -5.86 -12.75 -7.01
CA SER A 33 -4.56 -12.23 -7.45
C SER A 33 -4.40 -12.21 -8.98
N LEU A 34 -5.03 -13.15 -9.70
CA LEU A 34 -5.04 -13.13 -11.16
C LEU A 34 -5.92 -11.99 -11.69
N LEU A 35 -7.08 -11.74 -11.09
CA LEU A 35 -7.96 -10.65 -11.50
C LEU A 35 -7.30 -9.29 -11.26
N THR A 36 -6.63 -9.09 -10.12
CA THR A 36 -5.89 -7.85 -9.84
C THR A 36 -4.75 -7.65 -10.84
N LEU A 37 -4.06 -8.72 -11.23
CA LEU A 37 -3.01 -8.67 -12.24
C LEU A 37 -3.57 -8.28 -13.61
N ILE A 38 -4.69 -8.85 -14.05
CA ILE A 38 -5.32 -8.51 -15.34
C ILE A 38 -5.69 -7.01 -15.36
N ILE A 39 -6.32 -6.52 -14.30
CA ILE A 39 -6.73 -5.10 -14.23
C ILE A 39 -5.50 -4.19 -14.15
N SER A 40 -4.42 -4.59 -13.47
CA SER A 40 -3.19 -3.81 -13.43
C SER A 40 -2.51 -3.70 -14.80
N VAL A 41 -2.56 -4.76 -15.62
CA VAL A 41 -2.11 -4.74 -17.02
C VAL A 41 -3.00 -3.80 -17.86
N GLU A 42 -4.31 -3.84 -17.67
CA GLU A 42 -5.24 -2.95 -18.36
C GLU A 42 -4.99 -1.47 -18.00
N LEU A 43 -4.74 -1.17 -16.72
CA LEU A 43 -4.33 0.16 -16.27
C LEU A 43 -3.03 0.61 -16.94
N LEU A 44 -2.02 -0.28 -16.99
CA LEU A 44 -0.73 0.00 -17.61
C LEU A 44 -0.87 0.32 -19.12
N THR A 45 -1.69 -0.44 -19.85
CA THR A 45 -1.91 -0.22 -21.28
C THR A 45 -2.74 1.03 -21.60
N SER A 46 -3.65 1.42 -20.70
CA SER A 46 -4.47 2.63 -20.83
C SER A 46 -3.76 3.91 -20.39
N PHE A 47 -2.59 3.80 -19.77
CA PHE A 47 -1.82 4.93 -19.27
C PHE A 47 -1.19 5.74 -20.42
N LYS A 48 -1.36 7.06 -20.40
CA LYS A 48 -0.81 7.98 -21.40
C LYS A 48 0.47 8.63 -20.87
N SER A 49 1.61 8.23 -21.41
CA SER A 49 2.94 8.74 -20.99
C SER A 49 3.19 10.22 -21.35
N ASN A 50 2.36 10.82 -22.20
CA ASN A 50 2.54 12.20 -22.67
C ASN A 50 1.81 13.25 -21.82
N VAL A 51 1.23 12.84 -20.68
CA VAL A 51 0.45 13.72 -19.80
C VAL A 51 1.15 13.80 -18.46
N ASP A 52 1.59 15.01 -18.07
CA ASP A 52 2.30 15.27 -16.80
C ASP A 52 1.36 15.39 -15.58
N ALA A 53 0.15 14.85 -15.66
CA ALA A 53 -0.83 14.87 -14.58
C ALA A 53 -1.13 13.47 -14.07
N PHE A 54 -1.58 13.37 -12.82
CA PHE A 54 -2.10 12.12 -12.27
C PHE A 54 -3.27 11.61 -13.12
N GLN A 55 -3.24 10.31 -13.40
CA GLN A 55 -4.28 9.65 -14.21
C GLN A 55 -5.09 8.69 -13.34
N HIS A 56 -6.29 8.28 -13.85
CA HIS A 56 -7.21 7.40 -13.14
C HIS A 56 -7.63 7.95 -11.76
N ILE A 57 -7.78 9.28 -11.66
CA ILE A 57 -8.12 9.95 -10.40
C ILE A 57 -9.49 9.49 -9.91
N VAL A 58 -9.55 9.15 -8.64
CA VAL A 58 -10.78 8.82 -7.91
C VAL A 58 -10.81 9.63 -6.63
N VAL A 59 -11.88 10.39 -6.43
CA VAL A 59 -12.05 11.24 -5.25
C VAL A 59 -13.27 10.78 -4.46
N TYR A 60 -13.04 10.42 -3.21
CA TYR A 60 -14.09 10.13 -2.25
C TYR A 60 -14.25 11.32 -1.31
N LYS A 61 -15.42 11.95 -1.34
CA LYS A 61 -15.78 13.02 -0.41
C LYS A 61 -16.74 12.47 0.63
N ILE A 62 -16.38 12.61 1.89
CA ILE A 62 -17.24 12.27 3.03
C ILE A 62 -17.63 13.60 3.67
N ASP A 63 -18.76 14.15 3.21
CA ASP A 63 -19.32 15.39 3.73
C ASP A 63 -20.25 15.05 4.90
N ASN A 64 -19.70 14.90 6.09
CA ASN A 64 -20.46 14.82 7.33
C ASN A 64 -20.30 16.13 8.11
N SER A 65 -21.35 16.54 8.84
CA SER A 65 -21.37 17.77 9.67
C SER A 65 -20.20 17.91 10.66
N PHE A 66 -19.46 16.84 10.92
CA PHE A 66 -18.30 16.80 11.84
C PHE A 66 -16.96 16.65 11.16
N LEU A 67 -16.86 16.08 9.94
CA LEU A 67 -15.60 15.77 9.26
C LEU A 67 -15.78 15.93 7.75
N ASN A 68 -15.16 16.96 7.18
CA ASN A 68 -14.97 17.07 5.75
C ASN A 68 -13.66 16.37 5.40
N PHE A 69 -13.77 15.10 5.02
CA PHE A 69 -12.60 14.31 4.65
C PHE A 69 -12.63 13.99 3.15
N VAL A 70 -11.58 14.37 2.44
CA VAL A 70 -11.44 14.12 1.01
C VAL A 70 -10.28 13.15 0.81
N ILE A 71 -10.59 11.96 0.32
CA ILE A 71 -9.58 10.96 -0.05
C ILE A 71 -9.44 10.98 -1.56
N SER A 72 -8.26 11.26 -2.06
CA SER A 72 -7.95 11.22 -3.48
C SER A 72 -6.93 10.13 -3.79
N PHE A 73 -7.21 9.37 -4.83
CA PHE A 73 -6.31 8.37 -5.40
C PHE A 73 -6.00 8.76 -6.83
N GLY A 74 -4.77 8.51 -7.29
CA GLY A 74 -4.34 8.75 -8.65
C GLY A 74 -3.06 7.98 -8.95
N LEU A 75 -2.76 7.75 -10.21
CA LEU A 75 -1.55 7.06 -10.63
C LEU A 75 -0.69 8.02 -11.47
N ASP A 76 0.60 8.01 -11.19
CA ASP A 76 1.62 8.67 -11.99
C ASP A 76 2.43 7.67 -12.84
N GLY A 77 3.34 8.18 -13.68
CA GLY A 77 4.14 7.35 -14.57
C GLY A 77 5.09 6.38 -13.86
N ILE A 78 5.42 6.61 -12.59
CA ILE A 78 6.27 5.73 -11.79
C ILE A 78 5.41 4.74 -11.01
N SER A 79 4.36 5.23 -10.35
CA SER A 79 3.51 4.40 -9.48
C SER A 79 2.80 3.27 -10.24
N ILE A 80 2.45 3.48 -11.50
CA ILE A 80 1.77 2.46 -12.30
C ILE A 80 2.63 1.21 -12.54
N TYR A 81 3.95 1.36 -12.70
CA TYR A 81 4.85 0.21 -12.83
C TYR A 81 4.99 -0.56 -11.52
N PHE A 82 5.07 0.14 -10.39
CA PHE A 82 5.07 -0.50 -9.08
C PHE A 82 3.74 -1.19 -8.78
N PHE A 83 2.65 -0.62 -9.22
CA PHE A 83 1.33 -1.20 -9.12
C PHE A 83 1.24 -2.54 -9.87
N TYR A 84 1.69 -2.56 -11.12
CA TYR A 84 1.78 -3.79 -11.90
C TYR A 84 2.74 -4.82 -11.28
N LEU A 85 3.92 -4.37 -10.84
CA LEU A 85 4.92 -5.24 -10.22
C LEU A 85 4.37 -5.92 -8.96
N THR A 86 3.64 -5.18 -8.14
CA THR A 86 2.99 -5.72 -6.92
C THR A 86 2.01 -6.84 -7.26
N ALA A 87 1.11 -6.60 -8.22
CA ALA A 87 0.16 -7.62 -8.66
C ALA A 87 0.84 -8.88 -9.18
N LEU A 88 1.90 -8.71 -9.98
CA LEU A 88 2.65 -9.81 -10.55
C LEU A 88 3.37 -10.63 -9.47
N LEU A 89 4.05 -9.96 -8.52
CA LEU A 89 4.77 -10.65 -7.45
C LEU A 89 3.83 -11.41 -6.53
N VAL A 90 2.70 -10.82 -6.11
CA VAL A 90 1.75 -11.51 -5.23
C VAL A 90 1.11 -12.69 -5.94
N PHE A 91 0.73 -12.55 -7.22
CA PHE A 91 0.23 -13.68 -8.01
C PHE A 91 1.24 -14.83 -8.07
N LEU A 92 2.50 -14.54 -8.36
CA LEU A 92 3.56 -15.56 -8.40
C LEU A 92 3.77 -16.20 -7.02
N CYS A 93 3.80 -15.44 -5.94
CA CYS A 93 3.92 -15.97 -4.58
C CYS A 93 2.79 -16.96 -4.25
N ILE A 94 1.54 -16.61 -4.54
CA ILE A 94 0.39 -17.49 -4.29
C ILE A 94 0.42 -18.73 -5.20
N LEU A 95 0.85 -18.57 -6.44
CA LEU A 95 0.93 -19.67 -7.42
C LEU A 95 1.94 -20.75 -7.02
N PHE A 96 3.14 -20.33 -6.57
CA PHE A 96 4.23 -21.25 -6.24
C PHE A 96 4.07 -21.95 -4.89
N ILE A 97 3.29 -21.39 -3.97
CA ILE A 97 3.08 -22.00 -2.66
C ILE A 97 1.97 -23.04 -2.74
N SER A 98 2.35 -24.31 -2.68
CA SER A 98 1.38 -25.41 -2.77
C SER A 98 1.14 -26.18 -1.47
N ASN A 99 2.10 -26.21 -0.52
CA ASN A 99 2.09 -27.16 0.60
C ASN A 99 2.44 -26.56 1.98
N GLU A 100 2.36 -25.22 2.14
CA GLU A 100 2.70 -24.60 3.42
C GLU A 100 1.69 -24.95 4.51
N LYS A 101 2.20 -25.15 5.72
CA LYS A 101 1.38 -25.22 6.93
C LYS A 101 0.69 -23.87 7.11
N ASN A 102 -0.62 -23.89 7.35
CA ASN A 102 -1.45 -22.69 7.48
C ASN A 102 -1.48 -21.81 6.22
N PHE A 103 -1.66 -22.44 5.05
CA PHE A 103 -1.79 -21.72 3.76
C PHE A 103 -2.84 -20.60 3.81
N LYS A 104 -3.91 -20.77 4.59
CA LYS A 104 -4.96 -19.76 4.76
C LYS A 104 -4.39 -18.42 5.25
N ASP A 105 -3.71 -18.45 6.39
CA ASP A 105 -3.18 -17.23 7.00
C ASP A 105 -2.09 -16.59 6.14
N TYR A 106 -1.30 -17.43 5.46
CA TYR A 106 -0.29 -16.96 4.52
C TYR A 106 -0.91 -16.22 3.33
N ALA A 107 -1.92 -16.81 2.68
CA ALA A 107 -2.60 -16.20 1.53
C ALA A 107 -3.32 -14.90 1.92
N ILE A 108 -3.98 -14.87 3.07
CA ILE A 108 -4.64 -13.66 3.58
C ILE A 108 -3.61 -12.55 3.82
N ASN A 109 -2.47 -12.84 4.45
CA ASN A 109 -1.41 -11.84 4.66
C ASN A 109 -0.85 -11.29 3.34
N LEU A 110 -0.65 -12.14 2.33
CA LEU A 110 -0.21 -11.68 1.01
C LEU A 110 -1.22 -10.76 0.33
N LEU A 111 -2.52 -11.09 0.39
CA LEU A 111 -3.56 -10.24 -0.16
C LEU A 111 -3.68 -8.91 0.60
N PHE A 112 -3.45 -8.88 1.92
CA PHE A 112 -3.36 -7.63 2.68
C PHE A 112 -2.17 -6.77 2.27
N ILE A 113 -1.00 -7.38 2.04
CA ILE A 113 0.17 -6.66 1.52
C ILE A 113 -0.13 -6.06 0.15
N GLU A 114 -0.75 -6.82 -0.75
CA GLU A 114 -1.16 -6.34 -2.06
C GLU A 114 -2.10 -5.13 -1.95
N LEU A 115 -3.11 -5.21 -1.09
CA LEU A 115 -4.06 -4.13 -0.87
C LEU A 115 -3.38 -2.88 -0.33
N PHE A 116 -2.52 -2.99 0.69
CA PHE A 116 -1.84 -1.85 1.28
C PHE A 116 -0.85 -1.21 0.30
N LEU A 117 -0.11 -2.01 -0.46
CA LEU A 117 0.79 -1.49 -1.50
C LEU A 117 0.02 -0.76 -2.61
N PHE A 118 -1.14 -1.27 -3.03
CA PHE A 118 -1.96 -0.57 -4.01
C PHE A 118 -2.47 0.77 -3.49
N ILE A 119 -2.84 0.84 -2.21
CA ILE A 119 -3.22 2.11 -1.60
C ILE A 119 -2.02 3.06 -1.53
N ILE A 120 -0.85 2.59 -1.07
CA ILE A 120 0.38 3.39 -0.94
C ILE A 120 0.79 3.98 -2.30
N PHE A 121 0.73 3.20 -3.38
CA PHE A 121 1.14 3.68 -4.72
C PHE A 121 0.10 4.54 -5.43
N SER A 122 -1.13 4.62 -4.92
CA SER A 122 -2.20 5.39 -5.55
C SER A 122 -2.70 6.56 -4.71
N VAL A 123 -2.43 6.63 -3.43
CA VAL A 123 -2.93 7.70 -2.55
C VAL A 123 -2.22 9.03 -2.85
N LEU A 124 -3.00 10.11 -2.91
CA LEU A 124 -2.52 11.48 -3.15
C LEU A 124 -2.52 12.35 -1.88
N ASP A 125 -2.58 11.74 -0.70
CA ASP A 125 -2.54 12.40 0.60
C ASP A 125 -1.41 11.81 1.45
N LEU A 126 -0.52 12.69 1.98
CA LEU A 126 0.65 12.27 2.76
C LEU A 126 0.29 11.57 4.07
N MET A 127 -0.81 11.95 4.73
CA MET A 127 -1.20 11.32 5.98
C MET A 127 -1.71 9.91 5.75
N LEU A 128 -2.53 9.72 4.72
CA LEU A 128 -3.00 8.39 4.34
C LEU A 128 -1.85 7.51 3.87
N PHE A 129 -0.90 8.06 3.10
CA PHE A 129 0.31 7.35 2.73
C PHE A 129 1.04 6.82 3.97
N TYR A 130 1.26 7.67 4.97
CA TYR A 130 1.92 7.28 6.22
C TYR A 130 1.17 6.16 6.96
N ILE A 131 -0.16 6.29 7.09
CA ILE A 131 -0.99 5.30 7.79
C ILE A 131 -0.88 3.92 7.13
N PHE A 132 -0.95 3.83 5.79
CA PHE A 132 -0.85 2.55 5.09
C PHE A 132 0.58 2.03 5.02
N PHE A 133 1.58 2.93 5.00
CA PHE A 133 2.99 2.57 5.13
C PHE A 133 3.29 1.91 6.48
N GLU A 134 2.72 2.41 7.57
CA GLU A 134 2.80 1.74 8.88
C GLU A 134 1.99 0.44 8.92
N ALA A 135 0.80 0.43 8.34
CA ALA A 135 -0.08 -0.73 8.36
C ALA A 135 0.52 -1.96 7.67
N ILE A 136 1.34 -1.78 6.63
CA ILE A 136 1.99 -2.89 5.92
C ILE A 136 3.00 -3.64 6.80
N LEU A 137 3.53 -3.00 7.85
CA LEU A 137 4.46 -3.64 8.77
C LEU A 137 3.83 -4.83 9.50
N VAL A 138 2.53 -4.80 9.77
CA VAL A 138 1.82 -5.86 10.48
C VAL A 138 1.82 -7.18 9.68
N PRO A 139 1.32 -7.25 8.45
CA PRO A 139 1.38 -8.49 7.67
C PRO A 139 2.82 -8.92 7.34
N MET A 140 3.76 -7.99 7.14
CA MET A 140 5.17 -8.32 6.94
C MET A 140 5.79 -8.95 8.20
N PHE A 141 5.49 -8.40 9.38
CA PHE A 141 5.89 -8.97 10.67
C PHE A 141 5.40 -10.43 10.81
N LEU A 142 4.14 -10.68 10.48
CA LEU A 142 3.55 -12.02 10.54
C LEU A 142 4.20 -12.97 9.53
N LEU A 143 4.41 -12.53 8.29
CA LEU A 143 5.04 -13.37 7.26
C LEU A 143 6.44 -13.81 7.67
N ILE A 144 7.30 -12.90 8.11
CA ILE A 144 8.67 -13.23 8.49
C ILE A 144 8.67 -14.04 9.79
N GLY A 145 7.84 -13.70 10.77
CA GLY A 145 7.80 -14.33 12.08
C GLY A 145 7.28 -15.77 12.05
N ILE A 146 6.24 -16.04 11.25
CA ILE A 146 5.61 -17.36 11.19
C ILE A 146 6.30 -18.24 10.14
N TRP A 147 6.44 -17.75 8.90
CA TRP A 147 6.94 -18.55 7.75
C TRP A 147 8.43 -18.37 7.46
N GLY A 148 9.14 -17.50 8.17
CA GLY A 148 10.59 -17.38 8.01
C GLY A 148 11.31 -18.69 8.26
N SER A 149 12.33 -19.00 7.45
CA SER A 149 13.02 -20.31 7.45
C SER A 149 14.10 -20.47 8.53
N ARG A 150 14.62 -19.36 9.09
CA ARG A 150 15.77 -19.41 10.02
C ARG A 150 15.32 -19.42 11.49
N GLU A 151 16.06 -20.11 12.37
CA GLU A 151 15.80 -20.13 13.81
C GLU A 151 15.80 -18.74 14.47
N ARG A 152 16.61 -17.82 13.95
CA ARG A 152 16.71 -16.43 14.45
C ARG A 152 15.63 -15.50 13.88
N LYS A 153 14.60 -16.01 13.18
CA LYS A 153 13.55 -15.22 12.56
C LYS A 153 12.82 -14.28 13.53
N ILE A 154 12.54 -14.75 14.74
CA ILE A 154 11.84 -13.96 15.74
C ILE A 154 12.65 -12.71 16.12
N ARG A 155 13.95 -12.84 16.37
CA ARG A 155 14.82 -11.69 16.67
C ARG A 155 14.91 -10.72 15.47
N ALA A 156 15.03 -11.28 14.26
CA ALA A 156 15.10 -10.47 13.05
C ALA A 156 13.82 -9.64 12.82
N VAL A 157 12.65 -10.24 13.06
CA VAL A 157 11.35 -9.58 12.94
C VAL A 157 11.21 -8.42 13.93
N TYR A 158 11.58 -8.64 15.20
CA TYR A 158 11.53 -7.57 16.20
C TYR A 158 12.48 -6.41 15.85
N LEU A 159 13.70 -6.71 15.41
CA LEU A 159 14.64 -5.67 14.97
C LEU A 159 14.13 -4.90 13.77
N PHE A 160 13.58 -5.60 12.75
CA PHE A 160 12.96 -4.98 11.59
C PHE A 160 11.83 -4.05 12.00
N PHE A 161 10.89 -4.53 12.81
CA PHE A 161 9.72 -3.77 13.25
C PHE A 161 10.10 -2.52 14.06
N PHE A 162 10.98 -2.67 15.07
CA PHE A 162 11.40 -1.51 15.86
C PHE A 162 12.21 -0.50 15.07
N TYR A 163 13.08 -0.95 14.16
CA TYR A 163 13.87 -0.06 13.34
C TYR A 163 12.98 0.77 12.40
N THR A 164 12.07 0.11 11.68
CA THR A 164 11.14 0.80 10.77
C THR A 164 10.18 1.74 11.53
N LEU A 165 9.69 1.33 12.69
CA LEU A 165 8.81 2.15 13.52
C LEU A 165 9.52 3.41 14.04
N CYS A 166 10.77 3.29 14.50
CA CYS A 166 11.55 4.46 14.95
C CYS A 166 11.86 5.42 13.80
N SER A 167 12.17 4.90 12.62
CA SER A 167 12.47 5.74 11.45
C SER A 167 11.22 6.45 10.94
N SER A 168 10.08 5.78 10.91
CA SER A 168 8.82 6.36 10.43
C SER A 168 8.27 7.48 11.34
N LEU A 169 8.67 7.53 12.63
CA LEU A 169 8.35 8.67 13.48
C LEU A 169 8.98 9.98 12.97
N LEU A 170 10.16 9.94 12.35
CA LEU A 170 10.77 11.11 11.72
C LEU A 170 9.95 11.58 10.52
N PHE A 171 9.42 10.64 9.75
CA PHE A 171 8.51 10.93 8.66
C PHE A 171 7.23 11.62 9.16
N LEU A 172 6.63 11.11 10.24
CA LEU A 172 5.44 11.70 10.86
C LEU A 172 5.69 13.15 11.33
N ILE A 173 6.83 13.42 11.96
CA ILE A 173 7.20 14.78 12.38
C ILE A 173 7.24 15.73 11.17
N SER A 174 7.80 15.27 10.05
CA SER A 174 7.85 16.07 8.81
C SER A 174 6.46 16.33 8.24
N ILE A 175 5.55 15.35 8.26
CA ILE A 175 4.15 15.50 7.85
C ILE A 175 3.43 16.53 8.73
N LEU A 176 3.58 16.43 10.04
CA LEU A 176 2.96 17.37 10.99
C LEU A 176 3.47 18.80 10.80
N TYR A 177 4.77 18.97 10.50
CA TYR A 177 5.34 20.27 10.17
C TYR A 177 4.70 20.86 8.90
N ILE A 178 4.57 20.05 7.83
CA ILE A 178 3.91 20.47 6.59
C ILE A 178 2.46 20.87 6.87
N TYR A 179 1.71 20.05 7.60
CA TYR A 179 0.32 20.34 7.93
C TYR A 179 0.16 21.65 8.70
N ASN A 180 1.02 21.90 9.69
CA ASN A 180 0.98 23.16 10.47
C ASN A 180 1.26 24.39 9.60
N LYS A 181 2.07 24.27 8.56
CA LYS A 181 2.41 25.38 7.68
C LYS A 181 1.36 25.60 6.58
N THR A 182 0.87 24.53 5.97
CA THR A 182 0.06 24.60 4.74
C THR A 182 -1.45 24.39 4.97
N GLY A 183 -1.81 23.75 6.10
CA GLY A 183 -3.19 23.37 6.39
C GLY A 183 -3.74 22.23 5.55
N SER A 184 -2.96 21.68 4.59
CA SER A 184 -3.37 20.59 3.71
C SER A 184 -2.22 19.62 3.46
N LEU A 185 -2.51 18.33 3.30
CA LEU A 185 -1.55 17.27 3.02
C LEU A 185 -1.73 16.64 1.63
N SER A 186 -2.58 17.24 0.78
CA SER A 186 -2.75 16.75 -0.59
C SER A 186 -1.51 17.03 -1.43
N LEU A 187 -0.99 16.01 -2.13
CA LEU A 187 0.21 16.13 -2.95
C LEU A 187 0.06 17.18 -4.06
N GLU A 188 -1.11 17.25 -4.68
CA GLU A 188 -1.40 18.24 -5.72
C GLU A 188 -1.22 19.69 -5.21
N TYR A 189 -1.70 19.98 -4.02
CA TYR A 189 -1.54 21.30 -3.39
C TYR A 189 -0.08 21.54 -2.98
N LEU A 190 0.59 20.54 -2.39
CA LEU A 190 1.97 20.68 -1.92
C LEU A 190 2.96 20.95 -3.06
N MET A 191 2.70 20.48 -4.27
CA MET A 191 3.52 20.79 -5.44
C MET A 191 3.49 22.28 -5.82
N THR A 192 2.50 23.04 -5.35
CA THR A 192 2.38 24.48 -5.62
C THR A 192 2.97 25.35 -4.51
N VAL A 193 3.32 24.77 -3.36
CA VAL A 193 3.80 25.49 -2.18
C VAL A 193 5.33 25.63 -2.23
N GLU A 194 5.82 26.87 -2.07
CA GLU A 194 7.23 27.13 -1.94
C GLU A 194 7.67 27.05 -0.46
N PHE A 195 8.70 26.23 -0.20
CA PHE A 195 9.35 26.14 1.10
C PHE A 195 10.68 26.90 1.10
N THR A 196 11.01 27.57 2.20
CA THR A 196 12.31 28.20 2.38
C THR A 196 13.44 27.16 2.42
N PHE A 197 14.67 27.56 2.10
CA PHE A 197 15.80 26.63 2.06
C PHE A 197 16.02 25.87 3.37
N THR A 198 15.86 26.52 4.51
CA THR A 198 15.97 25.87 5.84
C THR A 198 14.89 24.84 6.10
N GLU A 199 13.66 25.12 5.67
CA GLU A 199 12.53 24.16 5.76
C GLU A 199 12.72 22.96 4.84
N GLN A 200 13.21 23.20 3.62
CA GLN A 200 13.51 22.11 2.69
C GLN A 200 14.59 21.17 3.26
N LEU A 201 15.61 21.72 3.91
CA LEU A 201 16.67 20.95 4.55
C LEU A 201 16.13 20.10 5.72
N PHE A 202 15.25 20.68 6.53
CA PHE A 202 14.58 19.96 7.62
C PHE A 202 13.69 18.84 7.10
N LEU A 203 12.84 19.12 6.14
CA LEU A 203 11.95 18.13 5.52
C LEU A 203 12.72 17.04 4.81
N TRP A 204 13.77 17.41 4.05
CA TRP A 204 14.63 16.43 3.40
C TRP A 204 15.28 15.49 4.42
N SER A 205 15.81 16.02 5.51
CA SER A 205 16.42 15.18 6.56
C SER A 205 15.41 14.23 7.20
N GLY A 206 14.18 14.68 7.46
CA GLY A 206 13.12 13.85 8.02
C GLY A 206 12.65 12.74 7.07
N PHE A 207 12.48 13.04 5.80
CA PHE A 207 12.08 12.05 4.80
C PHE A 207 13.21 11.09 4.40
N PHE A 208 14.46 11.57 4.37
CA PHE A 208 15.59 10.74 3.97
C PHE A 208 16.05 9.78 5.08
N LEU A 209 15.94 10.18 6.34
CA LEU A 209 16.33 9.35 7.48
C LEU A 209 15.23 8.36 7.90
N SER A 210 14.00 8.51 7.41
CA SER A 210 12.90 7.58 7.64
C SER A 210 12.97 6.38 6.70
#